data_774df5b029675b9708e0a6c8831fde54
#
_entry.id   774df5b029675b9708e0a6c8831fde54
#
_cell.length_a   1.000
_cell.length_b   1.000
_cell.length_c   1.000
_cell.angle_alpha   90.00
_cell.angle_beta   90.00
_cell.angle_gamma   90.00
#
_symmetry.space_group_name_H-M   'P 1'
#
loop_
_entity.id
_entity.type
_entity.pdbx_description
1 polymer ?
#
loop_
_entity_poly.entity_id
_entity_poly.type
_entity_poly.pdbx_seq_one_letter_code
_entity_poly.pdbx_strand_id
1 'polypeptide(L)'
;MLELFEQRRACRKYDSRPVEKEKIEQIVKAGLLAPSGRNKQTPVIIAISDKETRDKLMELNRSVVPGFPEGIDPFYGAPTVLLVIANKDGISIHDGAATIENMLLEATNQGLGSCWIHRAKEEIESEKGRKLLSFTGLDFDNFIGIGHVILGYSLMDEYPPKSIKEGRVFYK
;
A
#
# COMPACT_ATOMS: atom_id res chain seq x y z
N MET A 1 20.90 -6.64 -5.31
CA MET A 1 19.51 -6.39 -5.81
C MET A 1 18.61 -7.61 -5.65
N LEU A 2 19.00 -8.83 -6.07
CA LEU A 2 18.19 -10.04 -5.88
C LEU A 2 17.89 -10.28 -4.39
N GLU A 3 18.86 -10.10 -3.52
CA GLU A 3 18.72 -10.19 -2.06
C GLU A 3 17.59 -9.30 -1.52
N LEU A 4 17.40 -8.09 -2.03
CA LEU A 4 16.31 -7.20 -1.63
C LEU A 4 14.93 -7.81 -1.92
N PHE A 5 14.76 -8.46 -3.08
CA PHE A 5 13.53 -9.18 -3.43
C PHE A 5 13.30 -10.38 -2.50
N GLU A 6 14.37 -11.05 -2.05
CA GLU A 6 14.29 -12.15 -1.10
C GLU A 6 13.96 -11.67 0.31
N GLN A 7 14.51 -10.55 0.73
CA GLN A 7 14.26 -9.92 2.05
C GLN A 7 12.86 -9.34 2.18
N ARG A 8 12.27 -8.76 1.11
CA ARG A 8 10.94 -8.16 1.18
C ARG A 8 9.89 -9.19 1.61
N ARG A 9 9.23 -8.91 2.71
CA ARG A 9 8.18 -9.76 3.32
C ARG A 9 6.97 -8.93 3.70
N ALA A 10 5.79 -9.57 3.76
CA ALA A 10 4.59 -8.95 4.30
C ALA A 10 4.66 -8.91 5.84
N CYS A 11 4.92 -7.73 6.39
CA CYS A 11 4.91 -7.49 7.83
C CYS A 11 3.47 -7.33 8.33
N ARG A 12 3.15 -7.97 9.46
CA ARG A 12 1.81 -7.93 10.08
C ARG A 12 1.87 -7.68 11.59
N LYS A 13 2.96 -7.10 12.07
CA LYS A 13 3.12 -6.69 13.46
C LYS A 13 4.11 -5.54 13.52
N TYR A 14 3.67 -4.40 14.01
CA TYR A 14 4.42 -3.16 13.95
C TYR A 14 4.60 -2.52 15.33
N ASP A 15 5.74 -1.84 15.49
CA ASP A 15 5.95 -0.87 16.57
C ASP A 15 5.05 0.36 16.31
N SER A 16 4.57 0.97 17.40
CA SER A 16 3.78 2.21 17.34
C SER A 16 4.62 3.46 17.01
N ARG A 17 5.94 3.35 16.95
CA ARG A 17 6.86 4.43 16.62
C ARG A 17 6.56 4.99 15.23
N PRO A 18 6.42 6.32 15.10
CA PRO A 18 6.22 6.95 13.79
C PRO A 18 7.38 6.64 12.83
N VAL A 19 7.06 6.56 11.54
CA VAL A 19 8.06 6.50 10.48
C VAL A 19 8.51 7.92 10.16
N GLU A 20 9.82 8.13 10.01
CA GLU A 20 10.41 9.42 9.67
C GLU A 20 9.92 9.90 8.31
N LYS A 21 9.63 11.20 8.21
CA LYS A 21 9.10 11.83 7.00
C LYS A 21 10.00 11.59 5.78
N GLU A 22 11.29 11.68 5.98
CA GLU A 22 12.31 11.49 4.92
C GLU A 22 12.25 10.08 4.33
N LYS A 23 12.02 9.06 5.17
CA LYS A 23 11.85 7.68 4.71
C LYS A 23 10.57 7.52 3.89
N ILE A 24 9.46 8.12 4.37
CA ILE A 24 8.18 8.08 3.65
C ILE A 24 8.34 8.75 2.28
N GLU A 25 8.99 9.91 2.21
CA GLU A 25 9.24 10.64 0.96
C GLU A 25 10.07 9.83 -0.04
N GLN A 26 11.10 9.10 0.42
CA GLN A 26 11.90 8.22 -0.43
C GLN A 26 11.08 7.03 -0.95
N ILE A 27 10.25 6.42 -0.11
CA ILE A 27 9.37 5.32 -0.50
C ILE A 27 8.34 5.80 -1.53
N VAL A 28 7.72 6.96 -1.31
CA VAL A 28 6.79 7.59 -2.27
C VAL A 28 7.50 7.87 -3.60
N LYS A 29 8.71 8.43 -3.55
CA LYS A 29 9.52 8.68 -4.75
C LYS A 29 9.83 7.38 -5.51
N ALA A 30 10.18 6.30 -4.83
CA ALA A 30 10.41 5.00 -5.46
C ALA A 30 9.14 4.50 -6.18
N GLY A 31 7.98 4.65 -5.55
CA GLY A 31 6.68 4.35 -6.17
C GLY A 31 6.43 5.15 -7.45
N LEU A 32 6.67 6.47 -7.41
CA LEU A 32 6.48 7.36 -8.56
C LEU A 32 7.48 7.12 -9.71
N LEU A 33 8.59 6.42 -9.45
CA LEU A 33 9.56 6.00 -10.46
C LEU A 33 9.18 4.67 -11.14
N ALA A 34 8.07 4.05 -10.77
CA ALA A 34 7.59 2.85 -11.45
C ALA A 34 7.27 3.13 -12.93
N PRO A 35 7.49 2.16 -13.82
CA PRO A 35 7.07 2.29 -15.21
C PRO A 35 5.54 2.41 -15.30
N SER A 36 5.06 3.13 -16.32
CA SER A 36 3.63 3.24 -16.61
C SER A 36 3.35 3.09 -18.09
N GLY A 37 2.18 2.58 -18.44
CA GLY A 37 1.74 2.40 -19.82
C GLY A 37 1.81 3.71 -20.60
N ARG A 38 2.61 3.74 -21.70
CA ARG A 38 2.86 4.93 -22.53
C ARG A 38 3.38 6.13 -21.72
N ASN A 39 4.06 5.90 -20.60
CA ASN A 39 4.54 6.93 -19.67
C ASN A 39 3.44 7.91 -19.21
N LYS A 40 2.23 7.41 -19.01
CA LYS A 40 1.09 8.24 -18.57
C LYS A 40 1.18 8.68 -17.11
N GLN A 41 1.93 7.96 -16.28
CA GLN A 41 2.17 8.28 -14.86
C GLN A 41 0.86 8.54 -14.09
N THR A 42 -0.12 7.65 -14.29
CA THR A 42 -1.47 7.80 -13.73
C THR A 42 -1.61 7.50 -12.23
N PRO A 43 -0.75 6.68 -11.59
CA PRO A 43 -0.89 6.43 -10.16
C PRO A 43 -0.66 7.69 -9.32
N VAL A 44 -1.51 7.85 -8.31
CA VAL A 44 -1.44 8.88 -7.28
C VAL A 44 -1.29 8.21 -5.94
N ILE A 45 -0.40 8.72 -5.10
CA ILE A 45 -0.12 8.20 -3.76
C ILE A 45 -0.62 9.22 -2.73
N ILE A 46 -1.50 8.79 -1.84
CA ILE A 46 -1.99 9.59 -0.71
C ILE A 46 -1.33 9.04 0.55
N ALA A 47 -0.38 9.81 1.12
CA ALA A 47 0.34 9.41 2.32
C ALA A 47 -0.39 9.90 3.58
N ILE A 48 -0.69 8.98 4.49
CA ILE A 48 -1.44 9.20 5.72
C ILE A 48 -0.60 8.71 6.90
N SER A 49 -0.13 9.66 7.72
CA SER A 49 0.66 9.38 8.93
C SER A 49 0.04 9.98 10.19
N ASP A 50 -0.97 10.86 10.05
CA ASP A 50 -1.71 11.29 11.21
C ASP A 50 -2.64 10.18 11.72
N LYS A 51 -2.61 9.99 13.04
CA LYS A 51 -3.29 8.86 13.68
C LYS A 51 -4.81 8.90 13.47
N GLU A 52 -5.42 10.08 13.49
CA GLU A 52 -6.88 10.21 13.40
C GLU A 52 -7.39 9.78 12.02
N THR A 53 -6.77 10.28 10.95
CA THR A 53 -7.14 9.92 9.57
C THR A 53 -6.82 8.44 9.30
N ARG A 54 -5.65 7.96 9.77
CA ARG A 54 -5.25 6.56 9.66
C ARG A 54 -6.27 5.62 10.32
N ASP A 55 -6.71 5.93 11.53
CA ASP A 55 -7.68 5.10 12.27
C ASP A 55 -9.06 5.13 11.59
N LYS A 56 -9.51 6.28 11.09
CA LYS A 56 -10.75 6.38 10.30
C LYS A 56 -10.67 5.58 9.00
N LEU A 57 -9.52 5.60 8.31
CA LEU A 57 -9.31 4.80 7.10
C LEU A 57 -9.31 3.31 7.42
N MET A 58 -8.71 2.90 8.53
CA MET A 58 -8.72 1.53 9.04
C MET A 58 -10.15 1.04 9.29
N GLU A 59 -10.96 1.84 10.01
CA GLU A 59 -12.36 1.52 10.27
C GLU A 59 -13.17 1.40 8.96
N LEU A 60 -12.91 2.30 8.01
CA LEU A 60 -13.52 2.23 6.69
C LEU A 60 -13.13 0.94 5.97
N ASN A 61 -11.84 0.59 5.91
CA ASN A 61 -11.32 -0.65 5.30
C ASN A 61 -11.99 -1.89 5.89
N ARG A 62 -12.14 -1.91 7.21
CA ARG A 62 -12.86 -2.99 7.92
C ARG A 62 -14.33 -3.06 7.52
N SER A 63 -15.00 -1.91 7.44
CA SER A 63 -16.44 -1.82 7.21
C SER A 63 -16.90 -2.27 5.81
N VAL A 64 -16.02 -2.19 4.82
CA VAL A 64 -16.35 -2.61 3.44
C VAL A 64 -16.21 -4.12 3.22
N VAL A 65 -15.82 -4.88 4.25
CA VAL A 65 -15.73 -6.35 4.20
C VAL A 65 -16.85 -6.97 5.03
N PRO A 66 -17.90 -7.55 4.42
CA PRO A 66 -18.95 -8.23 5.18
C PRO A 66 -18.37 -9.32 6.09
N GLY A 67 -18.75 -9.29 7.37
CA GLY A 67 -18.30 -10.29 8.35
C GLY A 67 -16.82 -10.18 8.76
N PHE A 68 -16.16 -9.06 8.50
CA PHE A 68 -14.80 -8.86 9.01
C PHE A 68 -14.79 -8.92 10.54
N PRO A 69 -13.85 -9.67 11.17
CA PRO A 69 -13.87 -9.89 12.62
C PRO A 69 -13.75 -8.57 13.39
N GLU A 70 -14.56 -8.42 14.43
CA GLU A 70 -14.46 -7.27 15.33
C GLU A 70 -13.12 -7.23 16.06
N GLY A 71 -12.62 -6.01 16.32
CA GLY A 71 -11.37 -5.80 17.06
C GLY A 71 -10.09 -6.08 16.28
N ILE A 72 -10.17 -6.58 15.03
CA ILE A 72 -9.00 -6.76 14.17
C ILE A 72 -8.73 -5.48 13.37
N ASP A 73 -7.51 -4.97 13.47
CA ASP A 73 -7.01 -3.89 12.61
C ASP A 73 -6.47 -4.47 11.29
N PRO A 74 -7.12 -4.20 10.13
CA PRO A 74 -6.62 -4.66 8.84
C PRO A 74 -5.27 -4.05 8.43
N PHE A 75 -4.84 -2.97 9.11
CA PHE A 75 -3.53 -2.36 8.95
C PHE A 75 -2.51 -2.83 9.99
N TYR A 76 -2.86 -3.81 10.84
CA TYR A 76 -1.98 -4.48 11.80
C TYR A 76 -1.23 -3.53 12.76
N GLY A 77 -1.79 -2.36 13.05
CA GLY A 77 -1.16 -1.35 13.91
C GLY A 77 -0.08 -0.51 13.22
N ALA A 78 0.12 -0.66 11.90
CA ALA A 78 1.10 0.16 11.18
C ALA A 78 0.79 1.66 11.31
N PRO A 79 1.77 2.51 11.67
CA PRO A 79 1.55 3.94 11.91
C PRO A 79 1.33 4.76 10.63
N THR A 80 1.74 4.25 9.48
CA THR A 80 1.66 4.96 8.19
C THR A 80 0.99 4.09 7.13
N VAL A 81 0.13 4.72 6.34
CA VAL A 81 -0.58 4.11 5.21
C VAL A 81 -0.38 4.95 3.96
N LEU A 82 0.08 4.33 2.89
CA LEU A 82 0.16 4.93 1.56
C LEU A 82 -0.95 4.33 0.70
N LEU A 83 -2.03 5.09 0.49
CA LEU A 83 -3.11 4.70 -0.39
C LEU A 83 -2.73 4.99 -1.84
N VAL A 84 -2.80 3.99 -2.71
CA VAL A 84 -2.55 4.11 -4.15
C VAL A 84 -3.87 4.05 -4.90
N ILE A 85 -4.10 5.07 -5.69
CA ILE A 85 -5.20 5.18 -6.63
C ILE A 85 -4.64 5.44 -8.04
N ALA A 86 -5.40 5.19 -9.08
CA ALA A 86 -4.99 5.50 -10.45
C ALA A 86 -6.22 5.85 -11.30
N ASN A 87 -6.03 6.47 -12.45
CA ASN A 87 -7.14 6.82 -13.35
C ASN A 87 -7.92 5.57 -13.79
N LYS A 88 -9.22 5.72 -14.01
CA LYS A 88 -10.10 4.66 -14.51
C LYS A 88 -9.83 4.33 -15.99
N ASP A 89 -8.61 3.92 -16.33
CA ASP A 89 -8.33 3.33 -17.64
C ASP A 89 -7.83 1.88 -17.46
N GLY A 90 -7.93 1.07 -18.51
CA GLY A 90 -7.69 -0.38 -18.40
C GLY A 90 -6.24 -0.77 -18.07
N ILE A 91 -5.28 0.14 -18.14
CA ILE A 91 -3.84 -0.09 -17.90
C ILE A 91 -3.45 0.34 -16.48
N SER A 92 -4.12 1.31 -15.92
CA SER A 92 -3.75 1.96 -14.66
C SER A 92 -3.68 1.03 -13.45
N ILE A 93 -4.44 -0.06 -13.44
CA ILE A 93 -4.36 -1.09 -12.37
C ILE A 93 -2.96 -1.71 -12.36
N HIS A 94 -2.39 -2.01 -13.52
CA HIS A 94 -1.05 -2.59 -13.64
C HIS A 94 0.02 -1.58 -13.23
N ASP A 95 -0.12 -0.32 -13.67
CA ASP A 95 0.77 0.78 -13.29
C ASP A 95 0.76 0.98 -11.76
N GLY A 96 -0.43 0.97 -11.15
CA GLY A 96 -0.58 1.07 -9.70
C GLY A 96 0.03 -0.12 -8.94
N ALA A 97 -0.06 -1.34 -9.49
CA ALA A 97 0.59 -2.51 -8.92
C ALA A 97 2.13 -2.40 -8.96
N ALA A 98 2.69 -1.90 -10.07
CA ALA A 98 4.12 -1.62 -10.18
C ALA A 98 4.57 -0.55 -9.18
N THR A 99 3.78 0.51 -9.01
CA THR A 99 3.99 1.57 -8.00
C THR A 99 4.05 0.98 -6.59
N ILE A 100 3.11 0.09 -6.24
CA ILE A 100 3.07 -0.56 -4.93
C ILE A 100 4.33 -1.43 -4.74
N GLU A 101 4.72 -2.26 -5.71
CA GLU A 101 5.89 -3.13 -5.56
C GLU A 101 7.17 -2.32 -5.36
N ASN A 102 7.38 -1.22 -6.09
CA ASN A 102 8.52 -0.33 -5.87
C ASN A 102 8.54 0.22 -4.44
N MET A 103 7.38 0.63 -3.91
CA MET A 103 7.29 1.12 -2.53
C MET A 103 7.60 0.02 -1.50
N LEU A 104 7.13 -1.22 -1.73
CA LEU A 104 7.41 -2.35 -0.84
C LEU A 104 8.91 -2.68 -0.81
N LEU A 105 9.58 -2.62 -1.96
CA LEU A 105 11.03 -2.84 -2.07
C LEU A 105 11.81 -1.73 -1.38
N GLU A 106 11.46 -0.46 -1.61
CA GLU A 106 12.13 0.65 -0.96
C GLU A 106 11.87 0.67 0.56
N ALA A 107 10.69 0.31 1.03
CA ALA A 107 10.44 0.14 2.45
C ALA A 107 11.39 -0.89 3.09
N THR A 108 11.62 -2.01 2.41
CA THR A 108 12.59 -3.04 2.83
C THR A 108 14.02 -2.48 2.83
N ASN A 109 14.40 -1.74 1.79
CA ASN A 109 15.72 -1.08 1.69
C ASN A 109 15.97 -0.08 2.82
N GLN A 110 14.91 0.60 3.30
CA GLN A 110 14.93 1.53 4.44
C GLN A 110 14.88 0.84 5.81
N GLY A 111 14.87 -0.50 5.85
CA GLY A 111 14.75 -1.27 7.09
C GLY A 111 13.36 -1.24 7.74
N LEU A 112 12.32 -0.94 6.95
CA LEU A 112 10.93 -0.92 7.40
C LEU A 112 10.20 -2.21 7.04
N GLY A 113 9.24 -2.59 7.89
CA GLY A 113 8.21 -3.55 7.56
C GLY A 113 7.14 -2.91 6.67
N SER A 114 6.63 -3.68 5.70
CA SER A 114 5.55 -3.25 4.84
C SER A 114 4.61 -4.39 4.47
N CYS A 115 3.38 -4.07 4.10
CA CYS A 115 2.42 -5.04 3.58
C CYS A 115 1.47 -4.36 2.60
N TRP A 116 1.07 -5.08 1.54
CA TRP A 116 0.00 -4.66 0.64
C TRP A 116 -1.35 -5.04 1.21
N ILE A 117 -2.22 -4.06 1.41
CA ILE A 117 -3.60 -4.23 1.88
C ILE A 117 -4.58 -3.87 0.77
N HIS A 118 -5.63 -4.68 0.62
CA HIS A 118 -6.68 -4.47 -0.37
C HIS A 118 -7.77 -3.50 0.12
N ARG A 119 -8.82 -3.33 -0.70
CA ARG A 119 -10.06 -2.58 -0.46
C ARG A 119 -10.02 -1.09 -0.74
N ALA A 120 -8.93 -0.58 -1.27
CA ALA A 120 -8.83 0.81 -1.70
C ALA A 120 -9.94 1.20 -2.69
N LYS A 121 -10.36 0.26 -3.56
CA LYS A 121 -11.45 0.49 -4.51
C LYS A 121 -12.76 0.78 -3.80
N GLU A 122 -13.18 -0.14 -2.94
CA GLU A 122 -14.44 -0.04 -2.20
C GLU A 122 -14.47 1.21 -1.30
N GLU A 123 -13.32 1.59 -0.76
CA GLU A 123 -13.18 2.78 0.08
C GLU A 123 -13.43 4.06 -0.71
N ILE A 124 -12.73 4.29 -1.83
CA ILE A 124 -12.88 5.53 -2.61
C ILE A 124 -14.21 5.59 -3.38
N GLU A 125 -14.87 4.45 -3.62
CA GLU A 125 -16.23 4.40 -4.18
C GLU A 125 -17.30 4.77 -3.14
N SER A 126 -16.98 4.65 -1.83
CA SER A 126 -17.91 4.98 -0.76
C SER A 126 -17.98 6.49 -0.48
N GLU A 127 -19.17 6.97 -0.07
CA GLU A 127 -19.33 8.36 0.36
C GLU A 127 -18.44 8.70 1.57
N LYS A 128 -18.30 7.76 2.52
CA LYS A 128 -17.44 7.92 3.71
C LYS A 128 -15.98 8.09 3.34
N GLY A 129 -15.47 7.31 2.38
CA GLY A 129 -14.10 7.41 1.92
C GLY A 129 -13.82 8.72 1.19
N ARG A 130 -14.70 9.13 0.30
CA ARG A 130 -14.61 10.43 -0.41
C ARG A 130 -14.59 11.59 0.57
N LYS A 131 -15.44 11.56 1.60
CA LYS A 131 -15.45 12.56 2.67
C LYS A 131 -14.15 12.56 3.48
N LEU A 132 -13.66 11.38 3.85
CA LEU A 132 -12.41 11.22 4.61
C LEU A 132 -11.21 11.78 3.85
N LEU A 133 -11.17 11.55 2.53
CA LEU A 133 -10.05 11.92 1.65
C LEU A 133 -10.26 13.27 0.95
N SER A 134 -11.30 14.05 1.32
CA SER A 134 -11.62 15.34 0.70
C SER A 134 -10.51 16.39 0.79
N PHE A 135 -9.60 16.26 1.75
CA PHE A 135 -8.44 17.13 1.90
C PHE A 135 -7.48 17.10 0.69
N THR A 136 -7.57 16.05 -0.15
CA THR A 136 -6.75 15.93 -1.37
C THR A 136 -7.23 16.84 -2.50
N GLY A 137 -8.50 17.26 -2.48
CA GLY A 137 -9.13 18.00 -3.57
C GLY A 137 -9.39 17.18 -4.84
N LEU A 138 -9.16 15.86 -4.80
CA LEU A 138 -9.32 14.97 -5.96
C LEU A 138 -10.81 14.65 -6.20
N ASP A 139 -11.18 14.58 -7.48
CA ASP A 139 -12.45 14.03 -7.92
C ASP A 139 -12.32 12.50 -8.08
N PHE A 140 -12.74 11.77 -7.05
CA PHE A 140 -12.63 10.31 -7.00
C PHE A 140 -13.46 9.57 -8.06
N ASP A 141 -14.37 10.24 -8.77
CA ASP A 141 -15.09 9.64 -9.90
C ASP A 141 -14.14 9.29 -11.06
N ASN A 142 -13.01 9.94 -11.15
CA ASN A 142 -11.98 9.70 -12.17
C ASN A 142 -10.96 8.61 -11.78
N PHE A 143 -11.02 8.07 -10.56
CA PHE A 143 -10.01 7.17 -10.03
C PHE A 143 -10.57 5.79 -9.66
N ILE A 144 -9.68 4.80 -9.70
CA ILE A 144 -9.87 3.47 -9.12
C ILE A 144 -8.86 3.27 -7.99
N GLY A 145 -9.29 2.72 -6.86
CA GLY A 145 -8.39 2.31 -5.78
C GLY A 145 -7.63 1.05 -6.16
N ILE A 146 -6.31 1.07 -5.96
CA ILE A 146 -5.42 -0.05 -6.27
C ILE A 146 -5.11 -0.86 -5.00
N GLY A 147 -4.74 -0.19 -3.94
CA GLY A 147 -4.40 -0.81 -2.66
C GLY A 147 -3.68 0.14 -1.73
N HIS A 148 -3.31 -0.38 -0.57
CA HIS A 148 -2.50 0.36 0.41
C HIS A 148 -1.15 -0.31 0.60
N VAL A 149 -0.12 0.48 0.83
CA VAL A 149 1.13 0.02 1.45
C VAL A 149 1.13 0.53 2.88
N ILE A 150 1.02 -0.37 3.84
CA ILE A 150 1.20 -0.03 5.25
C ILE A 150 2.68 -0.12 5.61
N LEU A 151 3.14 0.82 6.43
CA LEU A 151 4.55 1.00 6.78
C LEU A 151 4.73 1.16 8.30
N GLY A 152 5.84 0.65 8.79
CA GLY A 152 6.26 0.81 10.16
C GLY A 152 7.49 -0.01 10.50
N TYR A 153 7.98 0.08 11.71
CA TYR A 153 9.07 -0.77 12.19
C TYR A 153 8.51 -2.14 12.56
N SER A 154 9.10 -3.20 11.97
CA SER A 154 8.65 -4.57 12.21
C SER A 154 8.94 -5.03 13.63
N LEU A 155 7.94 -5.66 14.26
CA LEU A 155 8.06 -6.44 15.49
C LEU A 155 7.98 -7.95 15.20
N MET A 156 8.17 -8.36 13.95
CA MET A 156 8.25 -9.77 13.58
C MET A 156 9.70 -10.24 13.73
N ASP A 157 9.92 -11.23 14.59
CA ASP A 157 11.25 -11.79 14.86
C ASP A 157 11.74 -12.63 13.69
N GLU A 158 10.80 -13.37 13.03
CA GLU A 158 11.14 -14.25 11.92
C GLU A 158 10.04 -14.20 10.83
N TYR A 159 10.46 -14.46 9.62
CA TYR A 159 9.57 -14.67 8.48
C TYR A 159 9.75 -16.12 7.97
N PRO A 160 8.64 -16.80 7.61
CA PRO A 160 8.75 -18.13 7.03
C PRO A 160 9.58 -18.08 5.73
N PRO A 161 10.32 -19.13 5.39
CA PRO A 161 11.09 -19.18 4.15
C PRO A 161 10.20 -18.88 2.92
N LYS A 162 10.74 -18.11 1.96
CA LYS A 162 10.06 -17.81 0.71
C LYS A 162 10.26 -18.98 -0.25
N SER A 163 9.20 -19.72 -0.54
CA SER A 163 9.24 -20.78 -1.55
C SER A 163 8.72 -20.29 -2.88
N ILE A 164 9.37 -20.69 -3.96
CA ILE A 164 8.93 -20.45 -5.34
C ILE A 164 8.33 -21.75 -5.85
N LYS A 165 7.07 -21.71 -6.29
CA LYS A 165 6.39 -22.87 -6.87
C LYS A 165 7.02 -23.19 -8.23
N GLU A 166 7.23 -24.48 -8.49
CA GLU A 166 7.68 -24.98 -9.79
C GLU A 166 6.64 -24.79 -10.91
N GLY A 167 7.07 -24.99 -12.16
CA GLY A 167 6.16 -24.97 -13.32
C GLY A 167 5.66 -23.56 -13.72
N ARG A 168 6.37 -22.50 -13.30
CA ARG A 168 5.99 -21.10 -13.58
C ARG A 168 6.85 -20.43 -14.65
N VAL A 169 7.86 -21.13 -15.17
CA VAL A 169 8.76 -20.61 -16.20
C VAL A 169 8.91 -21.67 -17.28
N PHE A 170 8.82 -21.29 -18.52
CA PHE A 170 9.03 -22.13 -19.69
C PHE A 170 10.10 -21.50 -20.57
N TYR A 171 11.10 -22.29 -20.94
CA TYR A 171 12.17 -21.88 -21.85
C TYR A 171 11.98 -22.59 -23.19
N LYS A 172 12.32 -21.91 -24.29
CA LYS A 172 12.29 -22.46 -25.66
C LYS A 172 13.67 -22.42 -26.26
#